data_a27ca5e17b7bffed04694bc4c0554fce
#
_entry.id   a27ca5e17b7bffed04694bc4c0554fce
#
_cell.length_a   1.000
_cell.length_b   1.000
_cell.length_c   1.000
_cell.angle_alpha   90.00
_cell.angle_beta   90.00
_cell.angle_gamma   90.00
#
_symmetry.space_group_name_H-M   'P 1'
#
loop_
_entity.id
_entity.type
_entity.pdbx_description
1 polymer ?
#
loop_
_entity_poly.entity_id
_entity_poly.type
_entity_poly.pdbx_seq_one_letter_code
_entity_poly.pdbx_strand_id
1 'polypeptide(L)'
;LRAQCLAHDLPDPLEPLEIDGTLLPRYVFIHGGPRVFTYYTPKEESIKLFHDYLDLHRSNPNLDVQMVPVSVMFGRAPGREKGEVNPPLRMLNGVQKFFAVLWLGRDSFVRFSPSVSLRRMADEHGTDKTIAQKLARVARMHFARQRLAAVGPRLPARQDLFNKLLASRAIAKAVEDEARSKKISHEKAQQNAIALMEEIAANFSYEMIRLT
;
A
#
# COMPACT_ATOMS: atom_id res chain seq x y z
N LEU A 1 4.56 -5.51 15.12
CA LEU A 1 5.57 -4.43 15.10
C LEU A 1 6.39 -4.42 16.39
N ARG A 2 5.76 -4.32 17.58
CA ARG A 2 6.46 -4.28 18.88
C ARG A 2 7.47 -5.40 19.04
N ALA A 3 7.05 -6.65 18.83
CA ALA A 3 7.93 -7.81 18.94
C ALA A 3 9.15 -7.74 17.99
N GLN A 4 8.96 -7.21 16.78
CA GLN A 4 10.05 -7.02 15.82
C GLN A 4 10.97 -5.86 16.21
N CYS A 5 10.43 -4.77 16.73
CA CYS A 5 11.27 -3.68 17.26
C CYS A 5 12.17 -4.19 18.38
N LEU A 6 11.62 -4.88 19.36
CA LEU A 6 12.37 -5.43 20.48
C LEU A 6 13.40 -6.50 20.05
N ALA A 7 13.07 -7.31 19.05
CA ALA A 7 13.99 -8.31 18.51
C ALA A 7 15.19 -7.71 17.76
N HIS A 8 15.09 -6.45 17.34
CA HIS A 8 16.15 -5.70 16.65
C HIS A 8 16.77 -4.59 17.52
N ASP A 9 16.63 -4.70 18.84
CA ASP A 9 17.14 -3.72 19.82
C ASP A 9 16.66 -2.27 19.55
N LEU A 10 15.48 -2.14 18.92
CA LEU A 10 14.83 -0.84 18.73
C LEU A 10 13.96 -0.52 19.96
N PRO A 11 13.78 0.77 20.28
CA PRO A 11 12.91 1.18 21.35
C PRO A 11 11.49 0.64 21.22
N ASP A 12 10.82 0.38 22.37
CA ASP A 12 9.43 -0.05 22.36
C ASP A 12 8.55 1.05 21.71
N PRO A 13 7.87 0.76 20.61
CA PRO A 13 7.04 1.77 19.95
C PRO A 13 5.82 2.20 20.77
N LEU A 14 5.42 1.43 21.78
CA LEU A 14 4.28 1.77 22.64
C LEU A 14 4.66 2.71 23.77
N GLU A 15 5.94 2.83 24.10
CA GLU A 15 6.41 3.79 25.07
C GLU A 15 6.58 5.16 24.42
N PRO A 16 6.09 6.24 25.03
CA PRO A 16 6.31 7.58 24.52
C PRO A 16 7.80 7.94 24.59
N LEU A 17 8.23 8.84 23.72
CA LEU A 17 9.53 9.48 23.82
C LEU A 17 9.38 10.70 24.74
N GLU A 18 10.14 10.73 25.82
CA GLU A 18 10.21 11.87 26.73
C GLU A 18 11.51 12.64 26.48
N ILE A 19 11.39 13.91 26.13
CA ILE A 19 12.51 14.82 25.91
C ILE A 19 12.14 16.17 26.50
N ASP A 20 12.95 16.67 27.40
CA ASP A 20 12.77 17.99 28.06
C ASP A 20 11.36 18.19 28.63
N GLY A 21 10.78 17.13 29.24
CA GLY A 21 9.42 17.13 29.79
C GLY A 21 8.30 17.06 28.76
N THR A 22 8.63 16.95 27.47
CA THR A 22 7.65 16.77 26.40
C THR A 22 7.51 15.28 26.06
N LEU A 23 6.29 14.76 26.11
CA LEU A 23 5.95 13.39 25.76
C LEU A 23 5.44 13.35 24.32
N LEU A 24 6.13 12.64 23.44
CA LEU A 24 5.74 12.44 22.04
C LEU A 24 5.57 10.96 21.71
N PRO A 25 4.57 10.59 20.89
CA PRO A 25 4.42 9.22 20.44
C PRO A 25 5.60 8.80 19.56
N ARG A 26 6.15 7.60 19.78
CA ARG A 26 7.26 7.05 18.99
C ARG A 26 6.84 6.55 17.62
N TYR A 27 5.56 6.41 17.34
CA TYR A 27 5.07 5.93 16.04
C TYR A 27 3.81 6.66 15.61
N VAL A 28 3.59 6.67 14.32
CA VAL A 28 2.36 7.16 13.71
C VAL A 28 2.02 6.34 12.47
N PHE A 29 0.74 6.12 12.25
CA PHE A 29 0.30 5.50 11.02
C PHE A 29 0.18 6.53 9.89
N ILE A 30 0.94 6.35 8.82
CA ILE A 30 0.84 7.19 7.63
C ILE A 30 -0.39 6.84 6.79
N HIS A 31 -0.76 5.53 6.75
CA HIS A 31 -1.94 5.01 6.05
C HIS A 31 -2.63 3.93 6.87
N GLY A 32 -3.94 3.98 6.91
CA GLY A 32 -4.76 2.82 7.28
C GLY A 32 -4.69 2.34 8.71
N GLY A 33 -4.17 3.14 9.63
CA GLY A 33 -4.17 2.82 11.06
C GLY A 33 -5.58 2.59 11.62
N PRO A 34 -5.74 1.85 12.74
CA PRO A 34 -7.03 1.64 13.36
C PRO A 34 -7.59 2.99 13.84
N ARG A 35 -8.78 3.34 13.38
CA ARG A 35 -9.53 4.51 13.85
C ARG A 35 -10.24 4.19 15.14
N VAL A 36 -9.51 3.90 16.22
CA VAL A 36 -10.20 3.39 17.39
C VAL A 36 -10.65 4.50 18.32
N PHE A 37 -10.18 5.69 18.32
CA PHE A 37 -10.63 6.78 19.20
C PHE A 37 -10.10 8.17 18.81
N THR A 38 -9.71 8.40 17.55
CA THR A 38 -9.20 9.70 17.16
C THR A 38 -10.12 10.42 16.17
N TYR A 39 -10.41 11.68 16.45
CA TYR A 39 -11.15 12.59 15.57
C TYR A 39 -10.33 12.99 14.34
N TYR A 40 -9.03 12.68 14.33
CA TYR A 40 -8.11 13.06 13.26
C TYR A 40 -7.95 11.93 12.23
N THR A 41 -7.77 12.33 10.98
CA THR A 41 -7.39 11.37 9.93
C THR A 41 -5.92 10.97 10.11
N PRO A 42 -5.47 9.77 9.67
CA PRO A 42 -4.06 9.38 9.70
C PRO A 42 -3.13 10.39 9.02
N LYS A 43 -3.66 11.14 8.07
CA LYS A 43 -2.94 12.22 7.40
C LYS A 43 -2.68 13.39 8.35
N GLU A 44 -3.68 13.82 9.09
CA GLU A 44 -3.57 14.93 10.05
C GLU A 44 -2.69 14.55 11.22
N GLU A 45 -2.85 13.34 11.77
CA GLU A 45 -1.99 12.82 12.85
C GLU A 45 -0.52 12.80 12.42
N SER A 46 -0.22 12.33 11.21
CA SER A 46 1.16 12.29 10.73
C SER A 46 1.76 13.68 10.54
N ILE A 47 0.98 14.64 10.03
CA ILE A 47 1.44 16.02 9.86
C ILE A 47 1.68 16.65 11.24
N LYS A 48 0.76 16.45 12.19
CA LYS A 48 0.90 16.95 13.55
C LYS A 48 2.17 16.41 14.21
N LEU A 49 2.38 15.10 14.17
CA LEU A 49 3.57 14.48 14.77
C LEU A 49 4.87 15.00 14.15
N PHE A 50 4.94 15.13 12.82
CA PHE A 50 6.13 15.72 12.18
C PHE A 50 6.33 17.17 12.60
N HIS A 51 5.25 17.93 12.78
CA HIS A 51 5.34 19.29 13.29
C HIS A 51 5.88 19.34 14.72
N ASP A 52 5.34 18.49 15.60
CA ASP A 52 5.75 18.42 17.01
C ASP A 52 7.25 18.07 17.13
N TYR A 53 7.74 17.12 16.31
CA TYR A 53 9.17 16.77 16.27
C TYR A 53 10.05 17.87 15.66
N LEU A 54 9.56 18.61 14.67
CA LEU A 54 10.28 19.77 14.12
C LEU A 54 10.35 20.91 15.13
N ASP A 55 9.29 21.13 15.91
CA ASP A 55 9.29 22.13 16.98
C ASP A 55 10.25 21.74 18.09
N LEU A 56 10.29 20.46 18.45
CA LEU A 56 11.25 19.94 19.43
C LEU A 56 12.69 20.13 18.93
N HIS A 57 12.96 19.86 17.68
CA HIS A 57 14.29 20.10 17.08
C HIS A 57 14.63 21.60 17.05
N ARG A 58 13.66 22.47 16.80
CA ARG A 58 13.86 23.94 16.84
C ARG A 58 14.25 24.43 18.24
N SER A 59 13.65 23.82 19.28
CA SER A 59 13.97 24.13 20.68
C SER A 59 15.31 23.52 21.10
N ASN A 60 15.70 22.40 20.54
CA ASN A 60 16.95 21.71 20.82
C ASN A 60 17.65 21.27 19.53
N PRO A 61 18.44 22.14 18.86
CA PRO A 61 19.10 21.84 17.59
C PRO A 61 20.14 20.70 17.65
N ASN A 62 20.63 20.37 18.83
CA ASN A 62 21.57 19.26 19.02
C ASN A 62 20.89 17.89 19.02
N LEU A 63 19.58 17.87 19.17
CA LEU A 63 18.81 16.64 19.15
C LEU A 63 18.70 16.11 17.71
N ASP A 64 19.07 14.86 17.50
CA ASP A 64 18.85 14.17 16.24
C ASP A 64 17.89 12.98 16.42
N VAL A 65 16.66 13.18 16.00
CA VAL A 65 15.63 12.12 15.99
C VAL A 65 15.74 11.31 14.71
N GLN A 66 15.96 10.00 14.86
CA GLN A 66 16.01 9.07 13.75
C GLN A 66 14.63 8.50 13.46
N MET A 67 14.06 8.83 12.30
CA MET A 67 12.77 8.31 11.86
C MET A 67 12.99 7.05 11.02
N VAL A 68 12.44 5.92 11.45
CA VAL A 68 12.53 4.64 10.73
C VAL A 68 11.20 4.34 10.04
N PRO A 69 11.15 4.38 8.69
CA PRO A 69 9.96 3.96 7.98
C PRO A 69 9.76 2.44 8.09
N VAL A 70 8.61 2.01 8.59
CA VAL A 70 8.28 0.60 8.75
C VAL A 70 7.05 0.24 7.92
N SER A 71 7.20 -0.69 6.99
CA SER A 71 6.11 -1.21 6.19
C SER A 71 5.64 -2.55 6.75
N VAL A 72 4.36 -2.63 7.11
CA VAL A 72 3.72 -3.88 7.52
C VAL A 72 2.77 -4.31 6.43
N MET A 73 3.01 -5.47 5.86
CA MET A 73 2.20 -6.05 4.78
C MET A 73 1.62 -7.38 5.26
N PHE A 74 0.32 -7.56 5.07
CA PHE A 74 -0.39 -8.78 5.42
C PHE A 74 -0.77 -9.52 4.16
N GLY A 75 -0.33 -10.77 4.08
CA GLY A 75 -0.70 -11.71 3.03
C GLY A 75 -0.16 -11.36 1.65
N ARG A 76 0.52 -12.30 1.02
CA ARG A 76 0.59 -12.36 -0.43
C ARG A 76 -0.76 -12.87 -0.90
N ALA A 77 -1.58 -12.03 -1.47
CA ALA A 77 -2.68 -12.48 -2.30
C ALA A 77 -2.29 -12.24 -3.76
N PRO A 78 -1.63 -13.19 -4.43
CA PRO A 78 -1.58 -13.18 -5.88
C PRO A 78 -3.02 -13.38 -6.35
N GLY A 79 -3.46 -12.69 -7.40
CA GLY A 79 -4.75 -12.94 -8.02
C GLY A 79 -5.93 -12.12 -7.50
N ARG A 80 -5.74 -11.01 -6.84
CA ARG A 80 -6.80 -10.00 -6.70
C ARG A 80 -7.03 -9.29 -8.04
N GLU A 81 -7.40 -10.05 -9.02
CA GLU A 81 -7.68 -9.57 -10.37
C GLU A 81 -8.97 -8.80 -10.45
N LYS A 82 -9.88 -9.02 -9.56
CA LYS A 82 -11.18 -8.34 -9.55
C LYS A 82 -11.25 -7.38 -8.40
N GLY A 83 -11.81 -6.24 -8.70
CA GLY A 83 -12.35 -5.28 -7.75
C GLY A 83 -13.46 -5.82 -6.82
N GLU A 84 -13.51 -7.11 -6.57
CA GLU A 84 -14.05 -7.63 -5.33
C GLU A 84 -13.14 -7.12 -4.23
N VAL A 85 -13.47 -5.90 -3.86
CA VAL A 85 -13.09 -5.33 -2.60
C VAL A 85 -13.64 -6.31 -1.57
N ASN A 86 -12.83 -7.31 -1.21
CA ASN A 86 -12.99 -7.84 0.13
C ASN A 86 -13.08 -6.60 1.01
N PRO A 87 -14.17 -6.44 1.76
CA PRO A 87 -14.37 -5.23 2.54
C PRO A 87 -13.05 -4.94 3.21
N PRO A 88 -12.50 -3.72 3.03
CA PRO A 88 -11.18 -3.45 3.55
C PRO A 88 -11.21 -3.89 5.00
N LEU A 89 -10.16 -4.56 5.49
CA LEU A 89 -10.03 -4.97 6.90
C LEU A 89 -10.50 -3.89 7.89
N ARG A 90 -10.58 -2.67 7.42
CA ARG A 90 -11.14 -1.48 8.04
C ARG A 90 -12.64 -1.53 8.35
N MET A 91 -13.44 -2.26 7.58
CA MET A 91 -14.90 -2.38 7.76
C MET A 91 -15.28 -3.63 8.57
N LEU A 92 -14.33 -4.51 8.85
CA LEU A 92 -14.59 -5.69 9.63
C LEU A 92 -14.73 -5.34 11.13
N ASN A 93 -15.72 -5.91 11.77
CA ASN A 93 -15.86 -5.86 13.23
C ASN A 93 -14.65 -6.50 13.92
N GLY A 94 -14.36 -6.16 15.18
CA GLY A 94 -13.17 -6.64 15.91
C GLY A 94 -12.97 -8.16 15.84
N VAL A 95 -14.06 -8.93 15.93
CA VAL A 95 -14.05 -10.40 15.83
C VAL A 95 -13.65 -10.87 14.42
N GLN A 96 -14.18 -10.25 13.38
CA GLN A 96 -13.81 -10.57 11.99
C GLN A 96 -12.36 -10.20 11.70
N LYS A 97 -11.85 -9.10 12.28
CA LYS A 97 -10.44 -8.75 12.20
C LYS A 97 -9.55 -9.78 12.88
N PHE A 98 -9.96 -10.27 14.05
CA PHE A 98 -9.24 -11.32 14.76
C PHE A 98 -9.14 -12.60 13.90
N PHE A 99 -10.23 -13.05 13.32
CA PHE A 99 -10.21 -14.20 12.42
C PHE A 99 -9.44 -13.93 11.13
N ALA A 100 -9.54 -12.74 10.56
CA ALA A 100 -8.76 -12.38 9.39
C ALA A 100 -7.25 -12.34 9.68
N VAL A 101 -6.85 -11.86 10.85
CA VAL A 101 -5.45 -11.88 11.31
C VAL A 101 -4.99 -13.30 11.63
N LEU A 102 -5.84 -14.12 12.25
CA LEU A 102 -5.53 -15.51 12.55
C LEU A 102 -5.35 -16.35 11.28
N TRP A 103 -6.17 -16.06 10.25
CA TRP A 103 -6.15 -16.78 8.97
C TRP A 103 -5.07 -16.24 8.00
N LEU A 104 -4.87 -14.93 7.94
CA LEU A 104 -3.91 -14.25 7.07
C LEU A 104 -2.58 -13.93 7.78
N GLY A 105 -2.57 -13.99 9.10
CA GLY A 105 -1.46 -13.49 9.91
C GLY A 105 -0.18 -14.33 9.88
N ARG A 106 -0.22 -15.53 9.29
CA ARG A 106 0.98 -16.35 9.11
C ARG A 106 1.93 -15.78 8.06
N ASP A 107 1.44 -14.92 7.15
CA ASP A 107 2.22 -14.33 6.07
C ASP A 107 2.39 -12.82 6.25
N SER A 108 2.57 -12.37 7.49
CA SER A 108 2.87 -10.96 7.73
C SER A 108 4.35 -10.67 7.45
N PHE A 109 4.58 -9.64 6.65
CA PHE A 109 5.92 -9.18 6.31
C PHE A 109 6.13 -7.79 6.88
N VAL A 110 7.18 -7.64 7.69
CA VAL A 110 7.60 -6.36 8.26
C VAL A 110 8.93 -5.96 7.64
N ARG A 111 8.97 -4.79 7.03
CA ARG A 111 10.18 -4.24 6.43
C ARG A 111 10.55 -2.92 7.07
N PHE A 112 11.74 -2.86 7.62
CA PHE A 112 12.39 -1.64 8.08
C PHE A 112 13.16 -1.02 6.91
N SER A 113 12.96 0.27 6.69
CA SER A 113 13.75 1.05 5.74
C SER A 113 14.86 1.80 6.47
N PRO A 114 15.89 2.28 5.77
CA PRO A 114 16.92 3.11 6.39
C PRO A 114 16.33 4.30 7.13
N SER A 115 16.91 4.62 8.27
CA SER A 115 16.48 5.77 9.08
C SER A 115 16.73 7.09 8.36
N VAL A 116 15.89 8.05 8.65
CA VAL A 116 16.01 9.43 8.16
C VAL A 116 16.24 10.34 9.36
N SER A 117 17.36 11.06 9.35
CA SER A 117 17.70 12.03 10.39
C SER A 117 16.81 13.27 10.25
N LEU A 118 16.10 13.60 11.32
CA LEU A 118 15.27 14.81 11.38
C LEU A 118 16.13 16.07 11.34
N ARG A 119 17.28 16.07 12.03
CA ARG A 119 18.25 17.17 12.01
C ARG A 119 18.68 17.50 10.60
N ARG A 120 19.25 16.50 9.91
CA ARG A 120 19.71 16.70 8.54
C ARG A 120 18.63 17.24 7.63
N MET A 121 17.41 16.80 7.80
CA MET A 121 16.29 17.24 7.01
C MET A 121 15.85 18.65 7.37
N ALA A 122 15.87 19.02 8.65
CA ALA A 122 15.60 20.40 9.11
C ALA A 122 16.67 21.37 8.63
N ASP A 123 17.95 20.97 8.65
CA ASP A 123 19.08 21.77 8.15
C ASP A 123 18.99 22.00 6.63
N GLU A 124 18.59 21.00 5.86
CA GLU A 124 18.50 21.08 4.40
C GLU A 124 17.24 21.84 3.93
N HIS A 125 16.13 21.76 4.66
CA HIS A 125 14.82 22.20 4.18
C HIS A 125 14.10 23.19 5.11
N GLY A 126 14.62 23.45 6.29
CA GLY A 126 14.01 24.28 7.32
C GLY A 126 13.00 23.53 8.19
N THR A 127 12.32 24.28 9.07
CA THR A 127 11.40 23.74 10.09
C THR A 127 9.97 24.29 10.00
N ASP A 128 9.60 24.89 8.89
CA ASP A 128 8.28 25.47 8.70
C ASP A 128 7.15 24.43 8.68
N LYS A 129 5.91 24.85 8.97
CA LYS A 129 4.72 23.99 8.90
C LYS A 129 4.57 23.30 7.54
N THR A 130 4.99 23.95 6.46
CA THR A 130 4.98 23.39 5.11
C THR A 130 5.90 22.17 4.99
N ILE A 131 6.98 22.12 5.77
CA ILE A 131 7.92 21.00 5.80
C ILE A 131 7.26 19.75 6.38
N ALA A 132 6.52 19.85 7.49
CA ALA A 132 5.75 18.73 8.03
C ALA A 132 4.79 18.13 6.98
N GLN A 133 4.12 18.97 6.19
CA GLN A 133 3.25 18.52 5.11
C GLN A 133 4.03 17.83 3.98
N LYS A 134 5.19 18.39 3.58
CA LYS A 134 6.08 17.77 2.60
C LYS A 134 6.58 16.42 3.07
N LEU A 135 7.01 16.32 4.32
CA LEU A 135 7.44 15.08 4.96
C LEU A 135 6.37 14.01 4.93
N ALA A 136 5.16 14.34 5.38
CA ALA A 136 4.03 13.43 5.34
C ALA A 136 3.69 12.99 3.91
N ARG A 137 3.88 13.86 2.91
CA ARG A 137 3.71 13.51 1.49
C ARG A 137 4.80 12.56 1.00
N VAL A 138 6.07 12.87 1.29
CA VAL A 138 7.21 12.02 0.91
C VAL A 138 7.09 10.65 1.57
N ALA A 139 6.74 10.58 2.86
CA ALA A 139 6.51 9.33 3.56
C ALA A 139 5.40 8.50 2.88
N ARG A 140 4.27 9.11 2.51
CA ARG A 140 3.19 8.41 1.78
C ARG A 140 3.66 7.87 0.43
N MET A 141 4.43 8.65 -0.32
CA MET A 141 5.00 8.20 -1.61
C MET A 141 5.98 7.06 -1.42
N HIS A 142 6.83 7.14 -0.39
CA HIS A 142 7.76 6.05 -0.04
C HIS A 142 7.00 4.74 0.22
N PHE A 143 5.99 4.77 1.09
CA PHE A 143 5.19 3.58 1.38
C PHE A 143 4.39 3.07 0.17
N ALA A 144 3.89 3.96 -0.67
CA ALA A 144 3.23 3.57 -1.91
C ALA A 144 4.19 2.83 -2.86
N ARG A 145 5.42 3.33 -3.01
CA ARG A 145 6.47 2.67 -3.80
C ARG A 145 6.89 1.33 -3.20
N GLN A 146 7.09 1.26 -1.88
CA GLN A 146 7.43 0.02 -1.20
C GLN A 146 6.33 -1.04 -1.38
N ARG A 147 5.08 -0.63 -1.28
CA ARG A 147 3.95 -1.52 -1.53
C ARG A 147 3.92 -2.02 -2.97
N LEU A 148 4.12 -1.12 -3.93
CA LEU A 148 4.16 -1.49 -5.35
C LEU A 148 5.31 -2.46 -5.65
N ALA A 149 6.49 -2.23 -5.06
CA ALA A 149 7.64 -3.11 -5.21
C ALA A 149 7.42 -4.51 -4.58
N ALA A 150 6.67 -4.59 -3.47
CA ALA A 150 6.43 -5.85 -2.77
C ALA A 150 5.25 -6.66 -3.37
N VAL A 151 4.18 -5.97 -3.80
CA VAL A 151 2.94 -6.61 -4.27
C VAL A 151 2.87 -6.67 -5.80
N GLY A 152 3.69 -5.83 -6.47
CA GLY A 152 3.63 -5.66 -7.92
C GLY A 152 2.50 -4.71 -8.36
N PRO A 153 2.41 -4.44 -9.66
CA PRO A 153 1.35 -3.63 -10.23
C PRO A 153 0.00 -4.35 -10.07
N ARG A 154 -1.06 -3.58 -9.91
CA ARG A 154 -2.41 -4.15 -9.96
C ARG A 154 -2.67 -4.67 -11.37
N LEU A 155 -2.97 -5.94 -11.47
CA LEU A 155 -3.45 -6.49 -12.72
C LEU A 155 -4.83 -5.88 -13.03
N PRO A 156 -5.07 -5.45 -14.26
CA PRO A 156 -6.39 -4.98 -14.67
C PRO A 156 -7.41 -6.11 -14.55
N ALA A 157 -8.67 -5.77 -14.34
CA ALA A 157 -9.74 -6.77 -14.42
C ALA A 157 -9.70 -7.44 -15.81
N ARG A 158 -10.02 -8.73 -15.87
CA ARG A 158 -9.99 -9.53 -17.12
C ARG A 158 -10.75 -8.84 -18.25
N GLN A 159 -11.93 -8.29 -17.94
CA GLN A 159 -12.75 -7.55 -18.88
C GLN A 159 -12.03 -6.30 -19.43
N ASP A 160 -11.37 -5.55 -18.55
CA ASP A 160 -10.62 -4.35 -18.95
C ASP A 160 -9.42 -4.71 -19.81
N LEU A 161 -8.78 -5.85 -19.53
CA LEU A 161 -7.68 -6.37 -20.35
C LEU A 161 -8.19 -6.75 -21.74
N PHE A 162 -9.31 -7.48 -21.85
CA PHE A 162 -9.92 -7.85 -23.11
C PHE A 162 -10.34 -6.62 -23.93
N ASN A 163 -10.97 -5.63 -23.28
CA ASN A 163 -11.35 -4.39 -23.94
C ASN A 163 -10.11 -3.64 -24.48
N LYS A 164 -9.03 -3.59 -23.73
CA LYS A 164 -7.76 -2.98 -24.18
C LYS A 164 -7.12 -3.75 -25.33
N LEU A 165 -7.17 -5.08 -25.30
CA LEU A 165 -6.64 -5.91 -26.36
C LEU A 165 -7.46 -5.73 -27.65
N LEU A 166 -8.79 -5.75 -27.56
CA LEU A 166 -9.68 -5.52 -28.71
C LEU A 166 -9.49 -4.12 -29.32
N ALA A 167 -9.23 -3.11 -28.48
CA ALA A 167 -8.93 -1.75 -28.92
C ALA A 167 -7.52 -1.59 -29.52
N SER A 168 -6.65 -2.59 -29.38
CA SER A 168 -5.31 -2.53 -29.97
C SER A 168 -5.38 -2.64 -31.48
N ARG A 169 -4.56 -1.86 -32.19
CA ARG A 169 -4.54 -1.81 -33.67
C ARG A 169 -4.32 -3.19 -34.30
N ALA A 170 -3.49 -4.03 -33.68
CA ALA A 170 -3.18 -5.35 -34.21
C ALA A 170 -4.39 -6.30 -34.16
N ILE A 171 -5.08 -6.34 -32.99
CA ILE A 171 -6.26 -7.20 -32.81
C ILE A 171 -7.46 -6.67 -33.60
N ALA A 172 -7.68 -5.35 -33.59
CA ALA A 172 -8.77 -4.74 -34.38
C ALA A 172 -8.62 -5.08 -35.87
N LYS A 173 -7.39 -5.01 -36.41
CA LYS A 173 -7.11 -5.43 -37.80
C LYS A 173 -7.35 -6.92 -38.00
N ALA A 174 -6.91 -7.78 -37.09
CA ALA A 174 -7.13 -9.21 -37.19
C ALA A 174 -8.61 -9.58 -37.21
N VAL A 175 -9.42 -8.91 -36.35
CA VAL A 175 -10.90 -9.06 -36.31
C VAL A 175 -11.53 -8.63 -37.64
N GLU A 176 -11.06 -7.53 -38.26
CA GLU A 176 -11.55 -7.05 -39.55
C GLU A 176 -11.18 -8.02 -40.68
N ASP A 177 -9.94 -8.51 -40.69
CA ASP A 177 -9.47 -9.47 -41.67
C ASP A 177 -10.23 -10.81 -41.57
N GLU A 178 -10.53 -11.28 -40.34
CA GLU A 178 -11.36 -12.47 -40.12
C GLU A 178 -12.79 -12.27 -40.59
N ALA A 179 -13.39 -11.14 -40.29
CA ALA A 179 -14.75 -10.81 -40.74
C ALA A 179 -14.83 -10.86 -42.28
N ARG A 180 -13.84 -10.28 -42.94
CA ARG A 180 -13.74 -10.25 -44.41
C ARG A 180 -13.50 -11.64 -44.99
N SER A 181 -12.57 -12.39 -44.46
CA SER A 181 -12.15 -13.71 -44.93
C SER A 181 -13.26 -14.75 -44.78
N LYS A 182 -13.95 -14.76 -43.62
CA LYS A 182 -15.03 -15.70 -43.31
C LYS A 182 -16.41 -15.22 -43.76
N LYS A 183 -16.51 -14.01 -44.33
CA LYS A 183 -17.79 -13.37 -44.72
C LYS A 183 -18.80 -13.33 -43.60
N ILE A 184 -18.36 -13.01 -42.37
CA ILE A 184 -19.19 -12.87 -41.19
C ILE A 184 -19.28 -11.40 -40.77
N SER A 185 -20.24 -11.06 -39.92
CA SER A 185 -20.33 -9.69 -39.38
C SER A 185 -19.14 -9.37 -38.47
N HIS A 186 -18.78 -8.10 -38.39
CA HIS A 186 -17.71 -7.62 -37.52
C HIS A 186 -17.99 -8.00 -36.03
N GLU A 187 -19.24 -7.90 -35.60
CA GLU A 187 -19.66 -8.31 -34.26
C GLU A 187 -19.39 -9.81 -33.98
N LYS A 188 -19.67 -10.66 -34.96
CA LYS A 188 -19.41 -12.10 -34.89
C LYS A 188 -17.90 -12.40 -34.80
N ALA A 189 -17.09 -11.72 -35.60
CA ALA A 189 -15.64 -11.85 -35.54
C ALA A 189 -15.09 -11.36 -34.20
N GLN A 190 -15.62 -10.29 -33.65
CA GLN A 190 -15.24 -9.80 -32.32
C GLN A 190 -15.62 -10.78 -31.21
N GLN A 191 -16.79 -11.38 -31.25
CA GLN A 191 -17.21 -12.43 -30.32
C GLN A 191 -16.28 -13.65 -30.39
N ASN A 192 -15.88 -14.08 -31.58
CA ASN A 192 -14.92 -15.15 -31.76
C ASN A 192 -13.56 -14.80 -31.14
N ALA A 193 -13.09 -13.56 -31.32
CA ALA A 193 -11.85 -13.08 -30.70
C ALA A 193 -11.93 -13.09 -29.16
N ILE A 194 -13.06 -12.69 -28.59
CA ILE A 194 -13.30 -12.76 -27.13
C ILE A 194 -13.28 -14.22 -26.66
N ALA A 195 -13.96 -15.13 -27.37
CA ALA A 195 -13.99 -16.55 -27.03
C ALA A 195 -12.57 -17.16 -27.02
N LEU A 196 -11.75 -16.84 -28.04
CA LEU A 196 -10.35 -17.24 -28.08
C LEU A 196 -9.53 -16.67 -26.92
N MET A 197 -9.75 -15.40 -26.57
CA MET A 197 -9.09 -14.78 -25.43
C MET A 197 -9.50 -15.47 -24.12
N GLU A 198 -10.75 -15.88 -23.99
CA GLU A 198 -11.24 -16.61 -22.81
C GLU A 198 -10.67 -18.03 -22.75
N GLU A 199 -10.49 -18.69 -23.87
CA GLU A 199 -9.86 -20.02 -23.94
C GLU A 199 -8.36 -19.98 -23.57
N ILE A 200 -7.63 -18.97 -24.07
CA ILE A 200 -6.20 -18.77 -23.78
C ILE A 200 -6.00 -18.29 -22.34
N ALA A 201 -6.94 -17.52 -21.80
CA ALA A 201 -6.80 -16.96 -20.48
C ALA A 201 -6.85 -18.04 -19.40
N ALA A 202 -5.75 -18.20 -18.67
CA ALA A 202 -5.66 -19.15 -17.58
C ALA A 202 -6.77 -18.90 -16.55
N ASN A 203 -7.61 -19.91 -16.33
CA ASN A 203 -8.59 -19.93 -15.24
C ASN A 203 -7.87 -20.28 -13.95
N PHE A 204 -7.25 -19.26 -13.37
CA PHE A 204 -6.50 -19.39 -12.15
C PHE A 204 -7.47 -19.35 -10.95
N SER A 205 -7.51 -20.44 -10.16
CA SER A 205 -8.18 -20.48 -8.88
C SER A 205 -7.16 -20.43 -7.76
N TYR A 206 -7.17 -19.33 -7.01
CA TYR A 206 -6.29 -19.14 -5.85
C TYR A 206 -6.52 -20.22 -4.78
N GLU A 207 -7.76 -20.68 -4.64
CA GLU A 207 -8.13 -21.71 -3.65
C GLU A 207 -7.48 -23.05 -3.97
N MET A 208 -7.38 -23.41 -5.25
CA MET A 208 -6.71 -24.65 -5.69
C MET A 208 -5.21 -24.64 -5.42
N ILE A 209 -4.54 -23.49 -5.62
CA ILE A 209 -3.09 -23.38 -5.38
C ILE A 209 -2.75 -23.41 -3.90
N ARG A 210 -3.67 -23.00 -3.03
CA ARG A 210 -3.45 -23.03 -1.58
C ARG A 210 -3.61 -24.44 -0.99
N LEU A 211 -4.25 -25.35 -1.70
CA LEU A 211 -4.48 -26.74 -1.29
C LEU A 211 -3.36 -27.70 -1.76
N THR A 212 -2.50 -27.25 -2.65
CA THR A 212 -1.28 -27.93 -3.08
C THR A 212 -0.06 -27.40 -2.36
#